data_9d68f6eda350cb656563e645de89922a
#
_entry.id   9d68f6eda350cb656563e645de89922a
#
_cell.length_a   1.000
_cell.length_b   1.000
_cell.length_c   1.000
_cell.angle_alpha   90.00
_cell.angle_beta   90.00
_cell.angle_gamma   90.00
#
_symmetry.space_group_name_H-M   'P 1'
#
loop_
_entity.id
_entity.type
_entity.pdbx_description
1 polymer ?
#
loop_
_entity_poly.entity_id
_entity_poly.type
_entity_poly.pdbx_seq_one_letter_code
_entity_poly.pdbx_strand_id
1 'polypeptide(L)'
;MKDIFITKIQHEMANKLSVKQLEDLGKVLTATLVNFEIAETRNSENADSNISLLQKFISAKRIEGCSEKSLKYYDMTLSKLINKLGKEIREISTEDLRGYLATYQKERKSSKVTIDNMRRICNSFFSWLEDEDYILKSPVRRIRKIKTDKTIKETFTDEGLELLRDSCTEIRDLAMIDLLASTGMRVGELVGLNREDINFYERECVVFGKGSSERLVYFDARTKIHLLNYLDSRTDNNPALFVSLSSPHDRLLIGGVETRVREIGKKADLQKVHPHKFRRTLATRAIDKGMPIEQVQHLLGHVKIDTTMHYAMVNQTNVKNSHRKFIG
;
A
#
# COMPACT_ATOMS: atom_id res chain seq x y z
N MET A 1 -2.53 37.17 19.35
CA MET A 1 -1.73 36.69 20.46
C MET A 1 -1.67 37.64 21.63
N LYS A 2 -1.41 38.97 21.47
CA LYS A 2 -1.39 39.94 22.55
C LYS A 2 -2.69 39.95 23.36
N ASP A 3 -3.84 39.98 22.72
CA ASP A 3 -5.14 40.01 23.40
C ASP A 3 -5.41 38.74 24.22
N ILE A 4 -5.00 37.56 23.71
CA ILE A 4 -5.11 36.28 24.42
C ILE A 4 -4.23 36.30 25.68
N PHE A 5 -3.01 36.84 25.58
CA PHE A 5 -2.09 36.98 26.68
C PHE A 5 -2.64 37.92 27.77
N ILE A 6 -3.18 39.08 27.37
CA ILE A 6 -3.79 40.06 28.30
C ILE A 6 -5.00 39.44 28.99
N THR A 7 -5.90 38.77 28.26
CA THR A 7 -7.08 38.10 28.83
C THR A 7 -6.69 37.01 29.83
N LYS A 8 -5.63 36.25 29.55
CA LYS A 8 -5.12 35.21 30.47
C LYS A 8 -4.62 35.81 31.77
N ILE A 9 -3.84 36.91 31.71
CA ILE A 9 -3.36 37.61 32.90
C ILE A 9 -4.54 38.16 33.71
N GLN A 10 -5.52 38.80 33.04
CA GLN A 10 -6.72 39.31 33.72
C GLN A 10 -7.50 38.19 34.42
N HIS A 11 -7.62 37.04 33.78
CA HIS A 11 -8.30 35.87 34.36
C HIS A 11 -7.57 35.32 35.60
N GLU A 12 -6.25 35.22 35.55
CA GLU A 12 -5.44 34.74 36.70
C GLU A 12 -5.45 35.77 37.88
N MET A 13 -5.64 37.04 37.56
CA MET A 13 -5.69 38.12 38.58
C MET A 13 -7.11 38.41 39.08
N ALA A 14 -8.14 37.77 38.48
CA ALA A 14 -9.56 38.08 38.83
C ALA A 14 -9.91 37.88 40.30
N ASN A 15 -9.27 36.91 40.95
CA ASN A 15 -9.49 36.67 42.40
C ASN A 15 -8.65 37.57 43.34
N LYS A 16 -7.76 38.42 42.79
CA LYS A 16 -6.84 39.27 43.54
C LYS A 16 -7.07 40.75 43.37
N LEU A 17 -7.75 41.16 42.31
CA LEU A 17 -7.98 42.56 41.94
C LEU A 17 -9.47 42.82 41.79
N SER A 18 -9.87 44.08 42.13
CA SER A 18 -11.23 44.55 41.85
C SER A 18 -11.45 44.75 40.35
N VAL A 19 -12.71 44.78 39.90
CA VAL A 19 -13.10 44.95 38.49
C VAL A 19 -12.41 46.17 37.88
N LYS A 20 -12.38 47.29 38.60
CA LYS A 20 -11.74 48.52 38.14
C LYS A 20 -10.21 48.38 37.98
N GLN A 21 -9.56 47.66 38.87
CA GLN A 21 -8.12 47.36 38.78
C GLN A 21 -7.80 46.40 37.62
N LEU A 22 -8.68 45.45 37.31
CA LEU A 22 -8.53 44.58 36.15
C LEU A 22 -8.66 45.33 34.81
N GLU A 23 -9.57 46.29 34.73
CA GLU A 23 -9.70 47.16 33.56
C GLU A 23 -8.45 48.04 33.37
N ASP A 24 -7.95 48.65 34.44
CA ASP A 24 -6.75 49.47 34.40
C ASP A 24 -5.49 48.63 34.06
N LEU A 25 -5.38 47.41 34.60
CA LEU A 25 -4.34 46.48 34.25
C LEU A 25 -4.39 46.12 32.72
N GLY A 26 -5.59 45.88 32.19
CA GLY A 26 -5.79 45.64 30.76
C GLY A 26 -5.31 46.82 29.89
N LYS A 27 -5.64 48.05 30.27
CA LYS A 27 -5.19 49.27 29.56
C LYS A 27 -3.67 49.41 29.60
N VAL A 28 -3.05 49.23 30.76
CA VAL A 28 -1.60 49.30 30.90
C VAL A 28 -0.89 48.24 30.08
N LEU A 29 -1.35 46.99 30.13
CA LEU A 29 -0.78 45.89 29.34
C LEU A 29 -0.91 46.16 27.85
N THR A 30 -2.07 46.63 27.40
CA THR A 30 -2.30 46.96 25.99
C THR A 30 -1.34 48.05 25.53
N ALA A 31 -1.21 49.14 26.28
CA ALA A 31 -0.31 50.23 25.95
C ALA A 31 1.17 49.83 25.97
N THR A 32 1.57 49.03 26.95
CA THR A 32 2.97 48.60 27.12
C THR A 32 3.39 47.63 26.02
N LEU A 33 2.48 46.71 25.61
CA LEU A 33 2.76 45.66 24.63
C LEU A 33 2.62 46.08 23.17
N VAL A 34 2.31 47.36 22.90
CA VAL A 34 2.19 47.87 21.52
C VAL A 34 3.45 47.57 20.69
N ASN A 35 4.62 47.82 21.26
CA ASN A 35 5.91 47.70 20.58
C ASN A 35 6.63 46.35 20.81
N PHE A 36 5.98 45.38 21.49
CA PHE A 36 6.53 44.05 21.72
C PHE A 36 5.86 43.01 20.82
N GLU A 37 6.65 42.13 20.28
CA GLU A 37 6.15 40.92 19.60
C GLU A 37 6.09 39.79 20.62
N ILE A 38 4.87 39.35 21.00
CA ILE A 38 4.70 38.26 21.95
C ILE A 38 4.71 36.97 21.14
N ALA A 39 5.78 36.19 21.28
CA ALA A 39 5.88 34.83 20.83
C ALA A 39 5.71 33.90 22.06
N GLU A 40 4.90 32.88 21.94
CA GLU A 40 4.80 31.81 22.92
C GLU A 40 6.09 31.00 22.87
N THR A 41 7.01 31.27 23.80
CA THR A 41 8.22 30.46 23.97
C THR A 41 7.78 29.14 24.61
N ARG A 42 7.52 28.15 23.80
CA ARG A 42 7.40 26.77 24.31
C ARG A 42 8.75 26.41 24.90
N ASN A 43 8.79 26.11 26.20
CA ASN A 43 9.99 25.63 26.88
C ASN A 43 10.60 24.49 26.07
N SER A 44 11.77 24.76 25.47
CA SER A 44 12.47 23.82 24.56
C SER A 44 13.06 22.60 25.29
N GLU A 45 12.91 22.53 26.62
CA GLU A 45 13.46 21.41 27.41
C GLU A 45 12.68 20.10 27.27
N ASN A 46 11.46 20.11 26.69
CA ASN A 46 10.66 18.90 26.41
C ASN A 46 10.07 18.86 24.98
N ALA A 47 10.61 19.62 24.04
CA ALA A 47 10.16 19.53 22.66
C ALA A 47 10.67 18.23 22.05
N ASP A 48 9.75 17.29 21.79
CA ASP A 48 10.08 16.07 21.05
C ASP A 48 10.81 16.41 19.75
N SER A 49 11.98 15.85 19.56
CA SER A 49 12.73 15.97 18.31
C SER A 49 11.94 15.39 17.14
N ASN A 50 12.27 15.78 15.90
CA ASN A 50 11.69 15.21 14.70
C ASN A 50 11.76 13.68 14.68
N ILE A 51 12.87 13.11 15.18
CA ILE A 51 13.08 11.66 15.27
C ILE A 51 12.14 11.05 16.31
N SER A 52 11.99 11.68 17.48
CA SER A 52 11.09 11.21 18.53
C SER A 52 9.63 11.20 18.05
N LEU A 53 9.15 12.26 17.41
CA LEU A 53 7.80 12.34 16.85
C LEU A 53 7.54 11.25 15.79
N LEU A 54 8.51 11.02 14.91
CA LEU A 54 8.39 9.95 13.92
C LEU A 54 8.32 8.56 14.56
N GLN A 55 9.15 8.29 15.58
CA GLN A 55 9.13 7.02 16.31
C GLN A 55 7.82 6.79 17.05
N LYS A 56 7.28 7.83 17.70
CA LYS A 56 5.97 7.78 18.36
C LYS A 56 4.86 7.46 17.36
N PHE A 57 4.85 8.12 16.21
CA PHE A 57 3.90 7.82 15.13
C PHE A 57 3.99 6.37 14.65
N ILE A 58 5.20 5.87 14.39
CA ILE A 58 5.41 4.49 13.95
C ILE A 58 4.93 3.50 15.02
N SER A 59 5.15 3.79 16.30
CA SER A 59 4.68 2.98 17.42
C SER A 59 3.15 2.99 17.52
N ALA A 60 2.50 4.16 17.38
CA ALA A 60 1.05 4.27 17.35
C ALA A 60 0.46 3.45 16.19
N LYS A 61 1.02 3.56 14.98
CA LYS A 61 0.57 2.78 13.81
C LYS A 61 0.80 1.28 13.96
N ARG A 62 1.80 0.86 14.72
CA ARG A 62 2.01 -0.56 15.06
C ARG A 62 0.89 -1.09 15.95
N ILE A 63 0.50 -0.33 16.98
CA ILE A 63 -0.61 -0.67 17.87
C ILE A 63 -1.94 -0.72 17.09
N GLU A 64 -2.14 0.18 16.11
CA GLU A 64 -3.30 0.16 15.19
C GLU A 64 -3.31 -1.06 14.24
N GLY A 65 -2.32 -1.97 14.30
CA GLY A 65 -2.27 -3.18 13.47
C GLY A 65 -1.67 -2.99 12.08
N CYS A 66 -0.92 -1.92 11.84
CA CYS A 66 -0.19 -1.77 10.59
C CYS A 66 0.92 -2.82 10.45
N SER A 67 1.04 -3.43 9.27
CA SER A 67 2.10 -4.40 9.01
C SER A 67 3.50 -3.75 9.05
N GLU A 68 4.52 -4.51 9.49
CA GLU A 68 5.91 -4.04 9.55
C GLU A 68 6.42 -3.51 8.19
N LYS A 69 5.97 -4.12 7.08
CA LYS A 69 6.28 -3.64 5.73
C LYS A 69 5.70 -2.24 5.47
N SER A 70 4.49 -1.97 5.94
CA SER A 70 3.85 -0.64 5.83
C SER A 70 4.54 0.37 6.73
N LEU A 71 4.88 -0.02 7.96
CA LEU A 71 5.60 0.84 8.91
C LEU A 71 6.97 1.24 8.37
N LYS A 72 7.73 0.28 7.82
CA LYS A 72 9.02 0.57 7.17
C LYS A 72 8.88 1.54 5.98
N TYR A 73 7.80 1.41 5.21
CA TYR A 73 7.53 2.32 4.10
C TYR A 73 7.14 3.72 4.58
N TYR A 74 6.36 3.84 5.65
CA TYR A 74 6.03 5.11 6.30
C TYR A 74 7.30 5.79 6.82
N ASP A 75 8.07 5.09 7.63
CA ASP A 75 9.32 5.59 8.20
C ASP A 75 10.27 6.09 7.10
N MET A 76 10.56 5.27 6.10
CA MET A 76 11.45 5.64 5.00
C MET A 76 10.95 6.86 4.21
N THR A 77 9.63 7.00 4.02
CA THR A 77 9.06 8.10 3.25
C THR A 77 9.11 9.41 4.06
N LEU A 78 8.75 9.35 5.34
CA LEU A 78 8.74 10.51 6.23
C LEU A 78 10.15 10.96 6.60
N SER A 79 11.08 10.04 6.87
CA SER A 79 12.49 10.37 7.11
C SER A 79 13.12 11.10 5.92
N LYS A 80 12.83 10.65 4.69
CA LYS A 80 13.30 11.36 3.48
C LYS A 80 12.70 12.77 3.35
N LEU A 81 11.42 12.93 3.68
CA LEU A 81 10.75 14.24 3.68
C LEU A 81 11.41 15.19 4.67
N ILE A 82 11.52 14.76 5.94
CA ILE A 82 12.06 15.56 7.06
C ILE A 82 13.50 15.98 6.75
N ASN A 83 14.34 15.03 6.34
CA ASN A 83 15.73 15.30 5.99
C ASN A 83 15.88 16.26 4.80
N LYS A 84 15.02 16.15 3.79
CA LYS A 84 15.09 17.03 2.60
C LYS A 84 14.62 18.44 2.91
N LEU A 85 13.64 18.61 3.81
CA LEU A 85 13.14 19.92 4.21
C LEU A 85 14.07 20.61 5.23
N GLY A 86 14.75 19.85 6.10
CA GLY A 86 15.67 20.38 7.10
C GLY A 86 15.01 21.31 8.12
N LYS A 87 13.70 21.16 8.34
CA LYS A 87 12.88 21.97 9.24
C LYS A 87 12.38 21.14 10.41
N GLU A 88 12.04 21.81 11.52
CA GLU A 88 11.25 21.20 12.57
C GLU A 88 9.87 20.80 12.02
N ILE A 89 9.39 19.60 12.37
CA ILE A 89 8.11 19.05 11.88
C ILE A 89 6.96 20.04 12.14
N ARG A 90 7.00 20.74 13.27
CA ARG A 90 5.99 21.73 13.68
C ARG A 90 5.94 22.97 12.78
N GLU A 91 7.04 23.26 12.09
CA GLU A 91 7.20 24.43 11.22
C GLU A 91 6.93 24.11 9.73
N ILE A 92 6.72 22.83 9.40
CA ILE A 92 6.47 22.43 8.03
C ILE A 92 5.11 22.97 7.56
N SER A 93 5.17 23.82 6.55
CA SER A 93 3.99 24.45 5.94
C SER A 93 3.40 23.62 4.79
N THR A 94 2.19 24.01 4.35
CA THR A 94 1.57 23.43 3.14
C THR A 94 2.44 23.65 1.89
N GLU A 95 3.10 24.81 1.80
CA GLU A 95 3.95 25.13 0.64
C GLU A 95 5.23 24.30 0.63
N ASP A 96 5.84 24.04 1.79
CA ASP A 96 6.99 23.13 1.90
C ASP A 96 6.64 21.73 1.36
N LEU A 97 5.48 21.21 1.74
CA LEU A 97 5.01 19.90 1.28
C LEU A 97 4.70 19.88 -0.21
N ARG A 98 4.08 20.94 -0.74
CA ARG A 98 3.82 21.07 -2.19
C ARG A 98 5.12 21.13 -2.97
N GLY A 99 6.07 21.97 -2.52
CA GLY A 99 7.39 22.09 -3.11
C GLY A 99 8.15 20.76 -3.11
N TYR A 100 8.14 20.04 -1.98
CA TYR A 100 8.77 18.74 -1.87
C TYR A 100 8.17 17.71 -2.85
N LEU A 101 6.84 17.58 -2.90
CA LEU A 101 6.17 16.62 -3.78
C LEU A 101 6.40 16.95 -5.25
N ALA A 102 6.38 18.23 -5.64
CA ALA A 102 6.65 18.68 -7.01
C ALA A 102 8.11 18.40 -7.40
N THR A 103 9.07 18.74 -6.55
CA THR A 103 10.49 18.48 -6.76
C THR A 103 10.78 16.99 -6.87
N TYR A 104 10.21 16.18 -5.95
CA TYR A 104 10.36 14.72 -5.99
C TYR A 104 9.81 14.12 -7.28
N GLN A 105 8.65 14.61 -7.75
CA GLN A 105 8.06 14.17 -9.02
C GLN A 105 8.98 14.45 -10.20
N LYS A 106 9.54 15.67 -10.26
CA LYS A 106 10.41 16.12 -11.35
C LYS A 106 11.76 15.37 -11.36
N GLU A 107 12.44 15.32 -10.21
CA GLU A 107 13.76 14.69 -10.08
C GLU A 107 13.73 13.19 -10.32
N ARG A 108 12.71 12.50 -9.79
CA ARG A 108 12.58 11.03 -9.87
C ARG A 108 11.71 10.56 -11.03
N LYS A 109 11.17 11.46 -11.83
CA LYS A 109 10.18 11.14 -12.89
C LYS A 109 9.06 10.22 -12.38
N SER A 110 8.65 10.45 -11.12
CA SER A 110 7.70 9.58 -10.42
C SER A 110 6.30 9.72 -10.95
N SER A 111 5.54 8.61 -10.97
CA SER A 111 4.15 8.61 -11.41
C SER A 111 3.25 9.42 -10.45
N LYS A 112 2.15 9.96 -10.97
CA LYS A 112 1.12 10.63 -10.15
C LYS A 112 0.63 9.73 -9.00
N VAL A 113 0.54 8.41 -9.21
CA VAL A 113 0.17 7.42 -8.19
C VAL A 113 1.19 7.39 -7.05
N THR A 114 2.48 7.42 -7.36
CA THR A 114 3.55 7.46 -6.36
C THR A 114 3.44 8.72 -5.51
N ILE A 115 3.22 9.87 -6.14
CA ILE A 115 3.08 11.15 -5.44
C ILE A 115 1.82 11.17 -4.56
N ASP A 116 0.68 10.63 -5.04
CA ASP A 116 -0.52 10.52 -4.20
C ASP A 116 -0.31 9.58 -3.00
N ASN A 117 0.44 8.49 -3.17
CA ASN A 117 0.80 7.62 -2.04
C ASN A 117 1.66 8.37 -1.00
N MET A 118 2.65 9.15 -1.44
CA MET A 118 3.45 9.99 -0.53
C MET A 118 2.57 11.01 0.19
N ARG A 119 1.68 11.71 -0.53
CA ARG A 119 0.69 12.63 0.06
C ARG A 119 -0.16 11.93 1.12
N ARG A 120 -0.61 10.70 0.88
CA ARG A 120 -1.41 9.91 1.84
C ARG A 120 -0.62 9.57 3.10
N ILE A 121 0.66 9.24 2.97
CA ILE A 121 1.54 8.97 4.11
C ILE A 121 1.75 10.25 4.92
N CYS A 122 2.05 11.37 4.24
CA CYS A 122 2.13 12.68 4.90
C CYS A 122 0.82 13.04 5.61
N ASN A 123 -0.33 12.79 4.97
CA ASN A 123 -1.63 13.04 5.58
C ASN A 123 -1.85 12.19 6.84
N SER A 124 -1.48 10.91 6.81
CA SER A 124 -1.58 10.04 7.99
C SER A 124 -0.71 10.54 9.14
N PHE A 125 0.50 11.00 8.85
CA PHE A 125 1.43 11.51 9.85
C PHE A 125 0.99 12.85 10.44
N PHE A 126 0.72 13.83 9.59
CA PHE A 126 0.34 15.17 10.05
C PHE A 126 -1.06 15.23 10.66
N SER A 127 -1.99 14.34 10.28
CA SER A 127 -3.26 14.21 10.98
C SER A 127 -3.07 13.61 12.37
N TRP A 128 -2.22 12.59 12.51
CA TRP A 128 -1.87 12.04 13.82
C TRP A 128 -1.21 13.10 14.72
N LEU A 129 -0.32 13.95 14.18
CA LEU A 129 0.28 15.06 14.95
C LEU A 129 -0.77 16.11 15.38
N GLU A 130 -1.80 16.36 14.56
CA GLU A 130 -2.93 17.23 14.90
C GLU A 130 -3.81 16.58 15.97
N ASP A 131 -4.12 15.29 15.84
CA ASP A 131 -4.95 14.52 16.79
C ASP A 131 -4.28 14.38 18.18
N GLU A 132 -2.94 14.36 18.24
CA GLU A 132 -2.13 14.26 19.46
C GLU A 132 -1.66 15.65 19.97
N ASP A 133 -2.23 16.73 19.46
CA ASP A 133 -1.93 18.13 19.85
C ASP A 133 -0.47 18.58 19.68
N TYR A 134 0.34 17.85 18.88
CA TYR A 134 1.71 18.28 18.55
C TYR A 134 1.74 19.47 17.59
N ILE A 135 0.71 19.63 16.77
CA ILE A 135 0.49 20.76 15.86
C ILE A 135 -0.98 21.21 15.91
N LEU A 136 -1.22 22.51 15.74
CA LEU A 136 -2.58 23.05 15.73
C LEU A 136 -3.42 22.63 14.52
N LYS A 137 -2.77 22.42 13.37
CA LYS A 137 -3.44 22.12 12.12
C LYS A 137 -2.52 21.44 11.12
N SER A 138 -2.99 20.34 10.55
CA SER A 138 -2.26 19.57 9.54
C SER A 138 -2.01 20.39 8.27
N PRO A 139 -0.74 20.57 7.85
CA PRO A 139 -0.39 21.28 6.62
C PRO A 139 -0.82 20.53 5.36
N VAL A 140 -1.12 19.21 5.44
CA VAL A 140 -1.57 18.39 4.30
C VAL A 140 -3.03 18.62 3.97
N ARG A 141 -3.84 19.14 4.90
CA ARG A 141 -5.28 19.30 4.76
C ARG A 141 -5.70 20.06 3.49
N ARG A 142 -4.87 21.01 3.03
CA ARG A 142 -5.10 21.79 1.79
C ARG A 142 -4.55 21.12 0.54
N ILE A 143 -3.90 19.95 0.64
CA ILE A 143 -3.35 19.20 -0.50
C ILE A 143 -4.36 18.13 -0.91
N ARG A 144 -5.11 18.41 -1.97
CA ARG A 144 -6.14 17.49 -2.47
C ARG A 144 -5.52 16.23 -3.09
N LYS A 145 -6.34 15.17 -3.16
CA LYS A 145 -5.99 13.94 -3.87
C LYS A 145 -5.56 14.25 -5.30
N ILE A 146 -4.44 13.66 -5.72
CA ILE A 146 -3.93 13.82 -7.07
C ILE A 146 -4.76 12.96 -8.02
N LYS A 147 -5.32 13.59 -9.05
CA LYS A 147 -6.05 12.87 -10.10
C LYS A 147 -5.08 12.01 -10.90
N THR A 148 -5.35 10.71 -10.92
CA THR A 148 -4.58 9.73 -11.70
C THR A 148 -5.46 9.22 -12.83
N ASP A 149 -4.88 9.05 -14.01
CA ASP A 149 -5.59 8.48 -15.14
C ASP A 149 -5.86 7.00 -14.86
N LYS A 150 -7.08 6.56 -15.13
CA LYS A 150 -7.45 5.15 -15.07
C LYS A 150 -6.92 4.48 -16.34
N THR A 151 -5.78 3.82 -16.26
CA THR A 151 -5.25 3.02 -17.36
C THR A 151 -5.72 1.58 -17.26
N ILE A 152 -6.23 1.04 -18.37
CA ILE A 152 -6.50 -0.39 -18.50
C ILE A 152 -5.14 -1.09 -18.51
N LYS A 153 -4.92 -1.96 -17.54
CA LYS A 153 -3.67 -2.73 -17.48
C LYS A 153 -3.84 -3.99 -18.31
N GLU A 154 -2.88 -4.26 -19.18
CA GLU A 154 -2.84 -5.42 -20.07
C GLU A 154 -2.91 -6.75 -19.30
N THR A 155 -3.62 -7.71 -19.89
CA THR A 155 -3.68 -9.13 -19.51
C THR A 155 -2.84 -9.96 -20.47
N PHE A 156 -2.68 -11.25 -20.20
CA PHE A 156 -2.14 -12.18 -21.18
C PHE A 156 -3.25 -12.62 -22.14
N THR A 157 -2.92 -12.80 -23.41
CA THR A 157 -3.73 -13.57 -24.35
C THR A 157 -3.58 -15.07 -24.07
N ASP A 158 -4.38 -15.91 -24.72
CA ASP A 158 -4.26 -17.36 -24.60
C ASP A 158 -2.92 -17.82 -25.15
N GLU A 159 -2.53 -17.33 -26.32
CA GLU A 159 -1.25 -17.61 -26.98
C GLU A 159 -0.08 -17.12 -26.10
N GLY A 160 -0.21 -15.93 -25.47
CA GLY A 160 0.83 -15.39 -24.60
C GLY A 160 1.09 -16.27 -23.36
N LEU A 161 0.07 -16.96 -22.84
CA LEU A 161 0.27 -17.92 -21.76
C LEU A 161 0.94 -19.21 -22.25
N GLU A 162 0.59 -19.69 -23.44
CA GLU A 162 1.25 -20.88 -24.03
C GLU A 162 2.73 -20.57 -24.32
N LEU A 163 3.04 -19.41 -24.92
CA LEU A 163 4.44 -18.97 -25.14
C LEU A 163 5.25 -18.88 -23.84
N LEU A 164 4.62 -18.45 -22.72
CA LEU A 164 5.30 -18.49 -21.42
C LEU A 164 5.61 -19.91 -20.97
N ARG A 165 4.68 -20.85 -21.16
CA ARG A 165 4.88 -22.26 -20.83
C ARG A 165 6.02 -22.87 -21.65
N ASP A 166 5.99 -22.68 -22.96
CA ASP A 166 6.99 -23.19 -23.91
C ASP A 166 8.38 -22.60 -23.65
N SER A 167 8.44 -21.38 -23.07
CA SER A 167 9.70 -20.73 -22.70
C SER A 167 10.29 -21.21 -21.37
N CYS A 168 9.56 -22.05 -20.62
CA CYS A 168 10.05 -22.65 -19.38
C CYS A 168 11.03 -23.78 -19.68
N THR A 169 12.27 -23.63 -19.27
CA THR A 169 13.29 -24.67 -19.36
C THR A 169 13.30 -25.59 -18.13
N GLU A 170 12.78 -25.11 -17.02
CA GLU A 170 12.78 -25.79 -15.73
C GLU A 170 11.35 -26.27 -15.39
N ILE A 171 11.21 -27.52 -14.98
CA ILE A 171 9.91 -28.11 -14.57
C ILE A 171 9.29 -27.30 -13.41
N ARG A 172 10.13 -26.85 -12.47
CA ARG A 172 9.70 -25.96 -11.37
C ARG A 172 9.00 -24.70 -11.89
N ASP A 173 9.58 -24.06 -12.89
CA ASP A 173 9.08 -22.79 -13.40
C ASP A 173 7.76 -22.95 -14.16
N LEU A 174 7.63 -24.05 -14.88
CA LEU A 174 6.39 -24.43 -15.55
C LEU A 174 5.26 -24.65 -14.54
N ALA A 175 5.52 -25.43 -13.49
CA ALA A 175 4.57 -25.68 -12.40
C ALA A 175 4.18 -24.35 -11.68
N MET A 176 5.14 -23.47 -11.46
CA MET A 176 4.93 -22.18 -10.82
C MET A 176 4.07 -21.23 -11.67
N ILE A 177 4.33 -21.15 -12.98
CA ILE A 177 3.54 -20.34 -13.92
C ILE A 177 2.11 -20.84 -13.99
N ASP A 178 1.91 -22.15 -14.08
CA ASP A 178 0.57 -22.71 -14.17
C ASP A 178 -0.21 -22.52 -12.87
N LEU A 179 0.43 -22.67 -11.71
CA LEU A 179 -0.24 -22.41 -10.44
C LEU A 179 -0.65 -20.93 -10.32
N LEU A 180 0.21 -20.00 -10.73
CA LEU A 180 -0.14 -18.57 -10.77
C LEU A 180 -1.28 -18.28 -11.75
N ALA A 181 -1.27 -18.90 -12.92
CA ALA A 181 -2.28 -18.68 -13.96
C ALA A 181 -3.65 -19.26 -13.59
N SER A 182 -3.66 -20.46 -12.99
CA SER A 182 -4.86 -21.18 -12.64
C SER A 182 -5.56 -20.64 -11.39
N THR A 183 -4.78 -20.25 -10.35
CA THR A 183 -5.32 -19.81 -9.05
C THR A 183 -5.46 -18.29 -8.93
N GLY A 184 -4.65 -17.54 -9.65
CA GLY A 184 -4.54 -16.09 -9.47
C GLY A 184 -4.08 -15.64 -8.10
N MET A 185 -3.46 -16.52 -7.32
CA MET A 185 -2.95 -16.19 -5.97
C MET A 185 -1.90 -15.07 -6.00
N ARG A 186 -1.70 -14.41 -4.87
CA ARG A 186 -0.63 -13.41 -4.74
C ARG A 186 0.73 -14.10 -4.64
N VAL A 187 1.78 -13.43 -5.13
CA VAL A 187 3.14 -13.98 -5.02
C VAL A 187 3.56 -14.29 -3.58
N GLY A 188 3.11 -13.48 -2.61
CA GLY A 188 3.36 -13.76 -1.20
C GLY A 188 2.66 -15.01 -0.68
N GLU A 189 1.48 -15.32 -1.21
CA GLU A 189 0.74 -16.54 -0.91
C GLU A 189 1.45 -17.76 -1.53
N LEU A 190 1.89 -17.64 -2.79
CA LEU A 190 2.64 -18.70 -3.49
C LEU A 190 3.89 -19.14 -2.72
N VAL A 191 4.73 -18.19 -2.30
CA VAL A 191 5.98 -18.51 -1.62
C VAL A 191 5.76 -19.02 -0.19
N GLY A 192 4.59 -18.78 0.39
CA GLY A 192 4.20 -19.30 1.71
C GLY A 192 3.81 -20.77 1.71
N LEU A 193 3.40 -21.32 0.55
CA LEU A 193 2.90 -22.69 0.46
C LEU A 193 3.97 -23.74 0.76
N ASN A 194 3.55 -24.81 1.45
CA ASN A 194 4.27 -26.04 1.64
C ASN A 194 3.73 -27.13 0.70
N ARG A 195 4.45 -28.24 0.58
CA ARG A 195 4.00 -29.41 -0.20
C ARG A 195 2.68 -29.97 0.34
N GLU A 196 2.53 -30.00 1.67
CA GLU A 196 1.36 -30.53 2.37
C GLU A 196 0.09 -29.66 2.23
N ASP A 197 0.23 -28.37 1.86
CA ASP A 197 -0.91 -27.47 1.67
C ASP A 197 -1.70 -27.78 0.38
N ILE A 198 -1.19 -28.66 -0.49
CA ILE A 198 -1.77 -28.95 -1.80
C ILE A 198 -2.65 -30.20 -1.72
N ASN A 199 -3.94 -30.01 -1.88
CA ASN A 199 -4.88 -31.12 -2.07
C ASN A 199 -4.98 -31.47 -3.56
N PHE A 200 -4.21 -32.48 -4.01
CA PHE A 200 -4.21 -32.94 -5.39
C PHE A 200 -5.47 -33.68 -5.80
N TYR A 201 -6.23 -34.22 -4.87
CA TYR A 201 -7.50 -34.89 -5.16
C TYR A 201 -8.56 -33.87 -5.59
N GLU A 202 -8.83 -32.89 -4.75
CA GLU A 202 -9.80 -31.82 -5.00
C GLU A 202 -9.23 -30.71 -5.89
N ARG A 203 -7.93 -30.68 -6.13
CA ARG A 203 -7.21 -29.65 -6.90
C ARG A 203 -7.38 -28.25 -6.30
N GLU A 204 -7.11 -28.16 -5.03
CA GLU A 204 -7.23 -26.91 -4.27
C GLU A 204 -6.10 -26.74 -3.25
N CYS A 205 -5.92 -25.53 -2.76
CA CYS A 205 -5.07 -25.26 -1.62
C CYS A 205 -5.59 -24.05 -0.83
N VAL A 206 -5.28 -24.04 0.47
CA VAL A 206 -5.57 -22.90 1.33
C VAL A 206 -4.42 -21.90 1.24
N VAL A 207 -4.74 -20.65 1.01
CA VAL A 207 -3.76 -19.56 1.00
C VAL A 207 -4.09 -18.51 2.05
N PHE A 208 -3.04 -17.96 2.67
CA PHE A 208 -3.15 -16.96 3.73
C PHE A 208 -2.94 -15.55 3.15
N GLY A 209 -4.00 -14.75 3.18
CA GLY A 209 -4.00 -13.37 2.73
C GLY A 209 -3.51 -12.37 3.78
N LYS A 210 -3.55 -11.08 3.44
CA LYS A 210 -3.24 -9.99 4.38
C LYS A 210 -4.21 -10.03 5.57
N GLY A 211 -3.66 -10.00 6.80
CA GLY A 211 -4.46 -10.05 8.03
C GLY A 211 -4.92 -11.45 8.41
N SER A 212 -4.16 -12.48 8.05
CA SER A 212 -4.45 -13.90 8.37
C SER A 212 -5.81 -14.40 7.83
N SER A 213 -6.35 -13.76 6.80
CA SER A 213 -7.56 -14.26 6.15
C SER A 213 -7.22 -15.45 5.26
N GLU A 214 -7.80 -16.60 5.57
CA GLU A 214 -7.69 -17.82 4.77
C GLU A 214 -8.70 -17.80 3.62
N ARG A 215 -8.30 -18.37 2.48
CA ARG A 215 -9.23 -18.71 1.41
C ARG A 215 -8.76 -19.92 0.63
N LEU A 216 -9.71 -20.67 0.11
CA LEU A 216 -9.47 -21.72 -0.87
C LEU A 216 -9.20 -21.10 -2.25
N VAL A 217 -8.23 -21.67 -2.95
CA VAL A 217 -7.99 -21.41 -4.37
C VAL A 217 -7.92 -22.73 -5.12
N TYR A 218 -8.37 -22.73 -6.37
CA TYR A 218 -8.54 -23.92 -7.18
C TYR A 218 -7.60 -23.89 -8.36
N PHE A 219 -7.06 -25.06 -8.74
CA PHE A 219 -6.20 -25.20 -9.89
C PHE A 219 -6.68 -26.28 -10.86
N ASP A 220 -6.35 -26.12 -12.12
CA ASP A 220 -6.79 -27.03 -13.19
C ASP A 220 -5.97 -28.33 -13.26
N ALA A 221 -6.40 -29.26 -14.12
CA ALA A 221 -5.76 -30.55 -14.30
C ALA A 221 -4.32 -30.43 -14.84
N ARG A 222 -4.04 -29.44 -15.70
CA ARG A 222 -2.71 -29.15 -16.23
C ARG A 222 -1.75 -28.77 -15.10
N THR A 223 -2.16 -27.85 -14.25
CA THR A 223 -1.40 -27.42 -13.05
C THR A 223 -1.10 -28.60 -12.13
N LYS A 224 -2.08 -29.49 -11.90
CA LYS A 224 -1.88 -30.71 -11.12
C LYS A 224 -0.74 -31.57 -11.68
N ILE A 225 -0.77 -31.85 -12.98
CA ILE A 225 0.25 -32.67 -13.65
C ILE A 225 1.64 -32.02 -13.51
N HIS A 226 1.75 -30.73 -13.79
CA HIS A 226 3.04 -30.04 -13.72
C HIS A 226 3.58 -29.91 -12.29
N LEU A 227 2.70 -29.73 -11.30
CA LEU A 227 3.10 -29.76 -9.89
C LEU A 227 3.59 -31.15 -9.45
N LEU A 228 2.91 -32.22 -9.82
CA LEU A 228 3.34 -33.59 -9.52
C LEU A 228 4.70 -33.86 -10.16
N ASN A 229 4.87 -33.59 -11.45
CA ASN A 229 6.15 -33.77 -12.16
C ASN A 229 7.29 -32.99 -11.49
N TYR A 230 7.01 -31.76 -11.03
CA TYR A 230 8.00 -30.96 -10.31
C TYR A 230 8.34 -31.58 -8.95
N LEU A 231 7.34 -31.98 -8.17
CA LEU A 231 7.58 -32.58 -6.84
C LEU A 231 8.32 -33.90 -6.94
N ASP A 232 8.01 -34.74 -7.94
CA ASP A 232 8.69 -36.00 -8.20
C ASP A 232 10.15 -35.80 -8.63
N SER A 233 10.46 -34.68 -9.27
CA SER A 233 11.82 -34.32 -9.69
C SER A 233 12.69 -33.78 -8.54
N ARG A 234 12.12 -33.50 -7.38
CA ARG A 234 12.84 -32.92 -6.25
C ARG A 234 13.61 -33.97 -5.45
N THR A 235 14.85 -33.65 -5.15
CA THR A 235 15.74 -34.47 -4.34
C THR A 235 15.99 -33.96 -2.92
N ASP A 236 15.44 -32.80 -2.58
CA ASP A 236 15.55 -32.16 -1.27
C ASP A 236 14.36 -32.48 -0.36
N ASN A 237 14.56 -32.29 0.97
CA ASN A 237 13.54 -32.50 2.00
C ASN A 237 12.89 -31.20 2.49
N ASN A 238 13.09 -30.04 1.80
CA ASN A 238 12.51 -28.78 2.22
C ASN A 238 10.97 -28.85 2.12
N PRO A 239 10.22 -28.48 3.18
CA PRO A 239 8.76 -28.53 3.16
C PRO A 239 8.14 -27.54 2.19
N ALA A 240 8.84 -26.47 1.80
CA ALA A 240 8.33 -25.46 0.88
C ALA A 240 7.87 -26.06 -0.45
N LEU A 241 6.75 -25.59 -0.99
CA LEU A 241 6.27 -26.04 -2.31
C LEU A 241 7.29 -25.69 -3.40
N PHE A 242 7.80 -24.46 -3.42
CA PHE A 242 8.81 -24.01 -4.38
C PHE A 242 10.13 -23.66 -3.69
N VAL A 243 11.20 -24.19 -4.24
CA VAL A 243 12.56 -23.98 -3.72
C VAL A 243 13.49 -23.42 -4.80
N SER A 244 14.66 -22.92 -4.39
CA SER A 244 15.71 -22.51 -5.32
C SER A 244 16.25 -23.74 -6.08
N LEU A 245 16.74 -23.53 -7.31
CA LEU A 245 17.35 -24.62 -8.11
C LEU A 245 18.76 -24.96 -7.66
N SER A 246 19.42 -24.06 -6.94
CA SER A 246 20.75 -24.25 -6.39
C SER A 246 20.71 -24.75 -4.94
N SER A 247 21.70 -25.58 -4.56
CA SER A 247 21.90 -25.97 -3.18
C SER A 247 22.06 -24.71 -2.28
N PRO A 248 21.47 -24.71 -1.07
CA PRO A 248 20.83 -25.83 -0.36
C PRO A 248 19.33 -26.00 -0.62
N HIS A 249 18.78 -25.54 -1.73
CA HIS A 249 17.36 -25.62 -2.10
C HIS A 249 16.43 -24.94 -1.09
N ASP A 250 16.79 -23.71 -0.72
CA ASP A 250 15.98 -22.88 0.18
C ASP A 250 14.64 -22.50 -0.43
N ARG A 251 13.64 -22.23 0.44
CA ARG A 251 12.34 -21.71 0.03
C ARG A 251 12.51 -20.54 -0.93
N LEU A 252 11.82 -20.58 -2.06
CA LEU A 252 11.84 -19.51 -3.03
C LEU A 252 11.17 -18.24 -2.45
N LEU A 253 11.86 -17.12 -2.53
CA LEU A 253 11.37 -15.84 -2.03
C LEU A 253 10.63 -15.05 -3.11
N ILE A 254 9.83 -14.05 -2.70
CA ILE A 254 9.07 -13.18 -3.61
C ILE A 254 9.95 -12.61 -4.74
N GLY A 255 11.13 -12.06 -4.39
CA GLY A 255 12.07 -11.51 -5.37
C GLY A 255 12.57 -12.55 -6.38
N GLY A 256 12.78 -13.79 -5.93
CA GLY A 256 13.16 -14.92 -6.79
C GLY A 256 12.05 -15.24 -7.81
N VAL A 257 10.80 -15.35 -7.35
CA VAL A 257 9.63 -15.55 -8.24
C VAL A 257 9.51 -14.41 -9.26
N GLU A 258 9.56 -13.16 -8.80
CA GLU A 258 9.41 -11.99 -9.67
C GLU A 258 10.52 -11.91 -10.73
N THR A 259 11.76 -12.21 -10.34
CA THR A 259 12.90 -12.22 -11.26
C THR A 259 12.73 -13.33 -12.28
N ARG A 260 12.39 -14.54 -11.83
CA ARG A 260 12.27 -15.71 -12.73
C ARG A 260 11.11 -15.54 -13.72
N VAL A 261 9.95 -15.10 -13.26
CA VAL A 261 8.79 -14.82 -14.12
C VAL A 261 9.11 -13.73 -15.16
N ARG A 262 9.91 -12.71 -14.79
CA ARG A 262 10.38 -11.67 -15.72
C ARG A 262 11.34 -12.22 -16.77
N GLU A 263 12.25 -13.09 -16.38
CA GLU A 263 13.20 -13.76 -17.28
C GLU A 263 12.50 -14.63 -18.31
N ILE A 264 11.53 -15.45 -17.88
CA ILE A 264 10.72 -16.28 -18.77
C ILE A 264 9.93 -15.39 -19.72
N GLY A 265 9.33 -14.30 -19.23
CA GLY A 265 8.65 -13.33 -20.07
C GLY A 265 9.53 -12.71 -21.15
N LYS A 266 10.81 -12.43 -20.84
CA LYS A 266 11.79 -11.95 -21.82
C LYS A 266 12.10 -13.01 -22.89
N LYS A 267 12.24 -14.29 -22.49
CA LYS A 267 12.46 -15.40 -23.43
C LYS A 267 11.27 -15.59 -24.36
N ALA A 268 10.05 -15.38 -23.87
CA ALA A 268 8.81 -15.45 -24.63
C ALA A 268 8.52 -14.19 -25.48
N ASP A 269 9.42 -13.21 -25.50
CA ASP A 269 9.22 -11.87 -26.10
C ASP A 269 7.96 -11.15 -25.58
N LEU A 270 7.60 -11.38 -24.33
CA LEU A 270 6.46 -10.76 -23.68
C LEU A 270 6.90 -9.64 -22.72
N GLN A 271 6.32 -8.46 -22.88
CA GLN A 271 6.64 -7.32 -22.03
C GLN A 271 5.88 -7.33 -20.71
N LYS A 272 6.50 -6.77 -19.68
CA LYS A 272 5.89 -6.51 -18.35
C LYS A 272 5.27 -7.77 -17.72
N VAL A 273 5.96 -8.92 -17.82
CA VAL A 273 5.54 -10.15 -17.15
C VAL A 273 5.88 -10.08 -15.67
N HIS A 274 4.87 -10.26 -14.82
CA HIS A 274 4.99 -10.22 -13.35
C HIS A 274 3.80 -10.96 -12.72
N PRO A 275 3.89 -11.46 -11.46
CA PRO A 275 2.85 -12.27 -10.85
C PRO A 275 1.45 -11.65 -10.86
N HIS A 276 1.33 -10.34 -10.61
CA HIS A 276 0.04 -9.66 -10.66
C HIS A 276 -0.64 -9.66 -12.05
N LYS A 277 0.12 -9.87 -13.14
CA LYS A 277 -0.45 -9.96 -14.48
C LYS A 277 -1.24 -11.26 -14.65
N PHE A 278 -0.78 -12.39 -14.07
CA PHE A 278 -1.52 -13.67 -14.05
C PHE A 278 -2.85 -13.52 -13.31
N ARG A 279 -2.82 -12.97 -12.11
CA ARG A 279 -4.02 -12.74 -11.31
C ARG A 279 -5.05 -11.86 -12.03
N ARG A 280 -4.61 -10.82 -12.70
CA ARG A 280 -5.46 -9.94 -13.50
C ARG A 280 -6.04 -10.69 -14.69
N THR A 281 -5.23 -11.50 -15.39
CA THR A 281 -5.66 -12.31 -16.51
C THR A 281 -6.76 -13.29 -16.09
N LEU A 282 -6.56 -14.00 -14.97
CA LEU A 282 -7.59 -14.89 -14.43
C LEU A 282 -8.88 -14.14 -14.13
N ALA A 283 -8.80 -13.01 -13.44
CA ALA A 283 -9.97 -12.21 -13.09
C ALA A 283 -10.76 -11.76 -14.33
N THR A 284 -10.07 -11.20 -15.31
CA THR A 284 -10.69 -10.72 -16.55
C THR A 284 -11.33 -11.86 -17.30
N ARG A 285 -10.61 -13.00 -17.48
CA ARG A 285 -11.15 -14.19 -18.17
C ARG A 285 -12.36 -14.82 -17.45
N ALA A 286 -12.33 -14.86 -16.11
CA ALA A 286 -13.46 -15.38 -15.34
C ALA A 286 -14.71 -14.53 -15.57
N ILE A 287 -14.58 -13.21 -15.55
CA ILE A 287 -15.67 -12.27 -15.83
C ILE A 287 -16.14 -12.40 -17.29
N ASP A 288 -15.20 -12.47 -18.24
CA ASP A 288 -15.52 -12.61 -19.67
C ASP A 288 -16.25 -13.92 -19.98
N LYS A 289 -15.96 -14.98 -19.22
CA LYS A 289 -16.69 -16.27 -19.29
C LYS A 289 -18.01 -16.29 -18.52
N GLY A 290 -18.39 -15.19 -17.89
CA GLY A 290 -19.68 -15.01 -17.21
C GLY A 290 -19.70 -15.40 -15.73
N MET A 291 -18.53 -15.56 -15.08
CA MET A 291 -18.50 -15.75 -13.63
C MET A 291 -18.99 -14.48 -12.93
N PRO A 292 -19.94 -14.56 -11.99
CA PRO A 292 -20.40 -13.41 -11.21
C PRO A 292 -19.25 -12.70 -10.50
N ILE A 293 -19.30 -11.37 -10.47
CA ILE A 293 -18.18 -10.55 -9.94
C ILE A 293 -17.91 -10.81 -8.45
N GLU A 294 -18.96 -11.16 -7.70
CA GLU A 294 -18.88 -11.53 -6.29
C GLU A 294 -18.08 -12.84 -6.10
N GLN A 295 -18.27 -13.81 -7.01
CA GLN A 295 -17.51 -15.06 -7.00
C GLN A 295 -16.04 -14.80 -7.36
N VAL A 296 -15.78 -13.92 -8.35
CA VAL A 296 -14.41 -13.50 -8.69
C VAL A 296 -13.77 -12.75 -7.52
N GLN A 297 -14.53 -11.90 -6.83
CA GLN A 297 -14.06 -11.22 -5.62
C GLN A 297 -13.64 -12.23 -4.53
N HIS A 298 -14.47 -13.24 -4.29
CA HIS A 298 -14.22 -14.31 -3.31
C HIS A 298 -12.98 -15.13 -3.69
N LEU A 299 -12.92 -15.60 -4.94
CA LEU A 299 -11.79 -16.36 -5.50
C LEU A 299 -10.46 -15.63 -5.31
N LEU A 300 -10.47 -14.31 -5.56
CA LEU A 300 -9.28 -13.48 -5.42
C LEU A 300 -9.03 -13.02 -3.98
N GLY A 301 -9.99 -13.09 -3.07
CA GLY A 301 -9.88 -12.56 -1.71
C GLY A 301 -9.69 -11.04 -1.69
N HIS A 302 -10.54 -10.32 -2.42
CA HIS A 302 -10.59 -8.86 -2.35
C HIS A 302 -11.59 -8.41 -1.29
N VAL A 303 -11.11 -7.69 -0.28
CA VAL A 303 -11.95 -7.13 0.78
C VAL A 303 -12.98 -6.13 0.24
N LYS A 304 -12.61 -5.38 -0.81
CA LYS A 304 -13.49 -4.39 -1.45
C LYS A 304 -13.79 -4.80 -2.87
N ILE A 305 -15.07 -4.77 -3.24
CA ILE A 305 -15.55 -5.09 -4.58
C ILE A 305 -14.95 -4.15 -5.64
N ASP A 306 -14.70 -2.88 -5.29
CA ASP A 306 -14.06 -1.89 -6.18
C ASP A 306 -12.75 -2.40 -6.77
N THR A 307 -12.00 -3.22 -6.02
CA THR A 307 -10.76 -3.82 -6.50
C THR A 307 -11.01 -4.81 -7.62
N THR A 308 -12.12 -5.55 -7.57
CA THR A 308 -12.53 -6.51 -8.60
C THR A 308 -13.17 -5.80 -9.78
N MET A 309 -13.93 -4.72 -9.53
CA MET A 309 -14.53 -3.90 -10.59
C MET A 309 -13.50 -3.31 -11.56
N HIS A 310 -12.25 -3.12 -11.16
CA HIS A 310 -11.18 -2.70 -12.07
C HIS A 310 -10.88 -3.74 -13.18
N TYR A 311 -11.25 -5.00 -12.97
CA TYR A 311 -11.12 -6.07 -13.98
C TYR A 311 -12.38 -6.22 -14.84
N ALA A 312 -13.52 -5.78 -14.31
CA ALA A 312 -14.81 -5.75 -14.98
C ALA A 312 -15.02 -4.49 -15.82
N MET A 313 -13.95 -3.89 -16.37
CA MET A 313 -14.13 -2.78 -17.31
C MET A 313 -14.94 -3.31 -18.49
N VAL A 314 -16.17 -2.83 -18.52
CA VAL A 314 -17.29 -3.34 -19.32
C VAL A 314 -16.87 -3.48 -20.78
N ASN A 315 -16.59 -4.70 -21.21
CA ASN A 315 -16.51 -5.00 -22.60
C ASN A 315 -17.94 -4.94 -23.16
N GLN A 316 -18.18 -4.05 -24.12
CA GLN A 316 -19.47 -3.89 -24.79
C GLN A 316 -20.04 -5.22 -25.34
N THR A 317 -19.14 -6.12 -25.74
CA THR A 317 -19.50 -7.47 -26.18
C THR A 317 -20.12 -8.28 -25.04
N ASN A 318 -19.60 -8.16 -23.82
CA ASN A 318 -20.14 -8.87 -22.66
C ASN A 318 -21.51 -8.34 -22.26
N VAL A 319 -21.73 -7.02 -22.33
CA VAL A 319 -23.05 -6.41 -22.13
C VAL A 319 -24.04 -6.92 -23.13
N LYS A 320 -23.69 -6.96 -24.42
CA LYS A 320 -24.53 -7.45 -25.50
C LYS A 320 -24.88 -8.94 -25.31
N ASN A 321 -23.90 -9.78 -24.95
CA ASN A 321 -24.12 -11.19 -24.69
C ASN A 321 -24.99 -11.44 -23.47
N SER A 322 -24.75 -10.70 -22.39
CA SER A 322 -25.58 -10.76 -21.18
C SER A 322 -27.00 -10.30 -21.47
N HIS A 323 -27.18 -9.20 -22.20
CA HIS A 323 -28.50 -8.73 -22.59
C HIS A 323 -29.27 -9.83 -23.36
N ARG A 324 -28.62 -10.44 -24.38
CA ARG A 324 -29.21 -11.54 -25.19
C ARG A 324 -29.55 -12.76 -24.33
N LYS A 325 -28.73 -13.08 -23.32
CA LYS A 325 -28.92 -14.26 -22.47
C LYS A 325 -30.02 -14.09 -21.45
N PHE A 326 -30.17 -12.88 -20.87
CA PHE A 326 -31.03 -12.65 -19.71
C PHE A 326 -32.30 -11.83 -20.00
N ILE A 327 -32.37 -11.14 -21.13
CA ILE A 327 -33.48 -10.22 -21.43
C ILE A 327 -34.19 -10.57 -22.77
N GLY A 328 -33.48 -11.10 -23.70
CA GLY A 328 -34.02 -11.44 -25.01
C GLY A 328 -33.43 -12.60 -25.62
#